data_c53dbb6aeb317dc8dbfa3992bfee8c54
#
_entry.id   c53dbb6aeb317dc8dbfa3992bfee8c54
#
_cell.length_a   1.000
_cell.length_b   1.000
_cell.length_c   1.000
_cell.angle_alpha   90.00
_cell.angle_beta   90.00
_cell.angle_gamma   90.00
#
_symmetry.space_group_name_H-M   'P 1'
#
loop_
_entity.id
_entity.type
_entity.pdbx_description
1 polymer ?
#
loop_
_entity_poly.entity_id
_entity_poly.type
_entity_poly.pdbx_seq_one_letter_code
_entity_poly.pdbx_strand_id
1 'polypeptide(L)'
;MILPKVRDPRFVTIRRGGTLTDSEHQLLALWAASCAEHVLDLFESAKPSDPRPRHAVEQARAWARGEITMSQSRTAAGHAMGAARDLSGAARHAAYAAGQAAAVAHVAAHEAAQSARRW
;
A
#
# COMPACT_ATOMS: atom_id res chain seq x y z
N MET A 1 -5.82 -6.12 8.95
CA MET A 1 -4.69 -6.67 9.72
C MET A 1 -4.14 -5.63 10.68
N ILE A 2 -3.86 -6.01 11.91
CA ILE A 2 -3.30 -5.11 12.91
C ILE A 2 -1.79 -5.27 12.89
N LEU A 3 -1.08 -4.14 12.79
CA LEU A 3 0.39 -4.16 12.83
C LEU A 3 0.86 -4.48 14.26
N PRO A 4 1.95 -5.25 14.42
CA PRO A 4 2.48 -5.56 15.75
C PRO A 4 2.99 -4.28 16.42
N LYS A 5 2.97 -4.28 17.77
CA LYS A 5 3.50 -3.18 18.58
C LYS A 5 4.98 -2.96 18.34
N VAL A 6 5.73 -4.06 18.33
CA VAL A 6 7.17 -4.04 18.07
C VAL A 6 7.37 -4.40 16.61
N ARG A 7 7.96 -3.47 15.85
CA ARG A 7 8.16 -3.65 14.42
C ARG A 7 9.58 -4.09 14.14
N ASP A 8 9.74 -4.93 13.12
CA ASP A 8 11.05 -5.37 12.67
C ASP A 8 11.84 -4.14 12.20
N PRO A 9 13.05 -3.90 12.73
CA PRO A 9 13.88 -2.74 12.35
C PRO A 9 14.14 -2.65 10.84
N ARG A 10 14.12 -3.78 10.13
CA ARG A 10 14.33 -3.81 8.68
C ARG A 10 13.22 -3.07 7.91
N PHE A 11 12.05 -2.90 8.53
CA PHE A 11 10.91 -2.18 7.96
C PHE A 11 10.67 -0.84 8.65
N VAL A 12 11.63 -0.36 9.42
CA VAL A 12 11.56 0.94 10.08
C VAL A 12 12.69 1.81 9.53
N THR A 13 12.37 3.03 9.12
CA THR A 13 13.35 3.94 8.54
C THR A 13 14.40 4.34 9.56
N ILE A 14 15.58 4.71 9.08
CA ILE A 14 16.69 5.17 9.93
C ILE A 14 16.25 6.36 10.78
N ARG A 15 15.45 7.27 10.23
CA ARG A 15 14.94 8.44 10.97
C ARG A 15 14.08 8.06 12.18
N ARG A 16 13.51 6.86 12.20
CA ARG A 16 12.69 6.36 13.30
C ARG A 16 13.38 5.28 14.12
N GLY A 17 14.70 5.17 13.98
CA GLY A 17 15.50 4.23 14.77
C GLY A 17 15.68 2.84 14.17
N GLY A 18 15.20 2.62 12.97
CA GLY A 18 15.38 1.33 12.27
C GLY A 18 16.61 1.34 11.35
N THR A 19 16.64 0.40 10.41
CA THR A 19 17.77 0.23 9.49
C THR A 19 17.39 0.44 8.03
N LEU A 20 16.13 0.75 7.72
CA LEU A 20 15.65 0.93 6.36
C LEU A 20 16.14 2.25 5.78
N THR A 21 16.90 2.18 4.69
CA THR A 21 17.34 3.39 3.97
C THR A 21 16.22 3.96 3.11
N ASP A 22 16.36 5.22 2.68
CA ASP A 22 15.36 5.86 1.79
C ASP A 22 15.23 5.08 0.48
N SER A 23 16.34 4.63 -0.11
CA SER A 23 16.30 3.83 -1.34
C SER A 23 15.54 2.52 -1.15
N GLU A 24 15.80 1.82 -0.05
CA GLU A 24 15.10 0.58 0.29
C GLU A 24 13.62 0.84 0.53
N HIS A 25 13.27 1.96 1.17
CA HIS A 25 11.88 2.33 1.41
C HIS A 25 11.14 2.55 0.08
N GLN A 26 11.80 3.22 -0.88
CA GLN A 26 11.24 3.41 -2.22
C GLN A 26 11.04 2.08 -2.95
N LEU A 27 12.01 1.17 -2.83
CA LEU A 27 11.91 -0.16 -3.43
C LEU A 27 10.76 -0.97 -2.84
N LEU A 28 10.54 -0.87 -1.52
CA LEU A 28 9.40 -1.53 -0.87
C LEU A 28 8.08 -1.01 -1.42
N ALA A 29 7.95 0.30 -1.64
CA ALA A 29 6.74 0.87 -2.22
C ALA A 29 6.50 0.35 -3.64
N LEU A 30 7.54 0.28 -4.47
CA LEU A 30 7.45 -0.25 -5.82
C LEU A 30 7.04 -1.74 -5.82
N TRP A 31 7.62 -2.51 -4.92
CA TRP A 31 7.28 -3.93 -4.78
C TRP A 31 5.83 -4.09 -4.31
N ALA A 32 5.41 -3.32 -3.32
CA ALA A 32 4.04 -3.37 -2.81
C ALA A 32 3.04 -2.97 -3.89
N ALA A 33 3.35 -1.95 -4.69
CA ALA A 33 2.52 -1.53 -5.82
C ALA A 33 2.38 -2.65 -6.85
N SER A 34 3.48 -3.33 -7.16
CA SER A 34 3.45 -4.45 -8.12
C SER A 34 2.61 -5.61 -7.61
N CYS A 35 2.70 -5.93 -6.32
CA CYS A 35 1.88 -6.97 -5.70
C CYS A 35 0.39 -6.59 -5.75
N ALA A 36 0.06 -5.34 -5.43
CA ALA A 36 -1.32 -4.85 -5.46
C ALA A 36 -1.87 -4.87 -6.88
N GLU A 37 -1.08 -4.44 -7.87
CA GLU A 37 -1.51 -4.42 -9.26
C GLU A 37 -1.84 -5.82 -9.77
N HIS A 38 -1.11 -6.82 -9.30
CA HIS A 38 -1.30 -8.21 -9.71
C HIS A 38 -2.71 -8.73 -9.40
N VAL A 39 -3.34 -8.20 -8.35
CA VAL A 39 -4.68 -8.63 -7.93
C VAL A 39 -5.75 -7.56 -8.14
N LEU A 40 -5.38 -6.44 -8.74
CA LEU A 40 -6.27 -5.27 -8.87
C LEU A 40 -7.52 -5.55 -9.71
N ASP A 41 -7.41 -6.43 -10.71
CA ASP A 41 -8.54 -6.80 -11.56
C ASP A 41 -9.66 -7.48 -10.76
N LEU A 42 -9.34 -8.13 -9.64
CA LEU A 42 -10.35 -8.72 -8.76
C LEU A 42 -11.28 -7.65 -8.18
N PHE A 43 -10.73 -6.47 -7.87
CA PHE A 43 -11.54 -5.33 -7.45
C PHE A 43 -12.25 -4.70 -8.64
N GLU A 44 -11.53 -4.47 -9.73
CA GLU A 44 -12.07 -3.75 -10.90
C GLU A 44 -13.18 -4.52 -11.59
N SER A 45 -13.16 -5.86 -11.53
CA SER A 45 -14.27 -6.66 -12.03
C SER A 45 -15.55 -6.46 -11.22
N ALA A 46 -15.40 -6.24 -9.90
CA ALA A 46 -16.54 -5.99 -9.00
C ALA A 46 -17.03 -4.55 -9.07
N LYS A 47 -16.12 -3.59 -9.25
CA LYS A 47 -16.40 -2.14 -9.25
C LYS A 47 -15.66 -1.45 -10.39
N PRO A 48 -16.10 -1.66 -11.66
CA PRO A 48 -15.34 -1.14 -12.82
C PRO A 48 -15.20 0.38 -12.87
N SER A 49 -16.11 1.11 -12.23
CA SER A 49 -16.12 2.57 -12.29
C SER A 49 -15.47 3.24 -11.10
N ASP A 50 -14.91 2.46 -10.17
CA ASP A 50 -14.27 3.03 -8.98
C ASP A 50 -12.75 3.07 -9.18
N PRO A 51 -12.15 4.26 -9.40
CA PRO A 51 -10.72 4.37 -9.69
C PRO A 51 -9.84 4.40 -8.44
N ARG A 52 -10.42 4.40 -7.24
CA ARG A 52 -9.65 4.65 -6.01
C ARG A 52 -8.53 3.67 -5.76
N PRO A 53 -8.72 2.34 -5.90
CA PRO A 53 -7.60 1.41 -5.70
C PRO A 53 -6.51 1.54 -6.76
N ARG A 54 -6.87 1.67 -8.04
CA ARG A 54 -5.88 1.88 -9.09
C ARG A 54 -5.10 3.16 -8.87
N HIS A 55 -5.78 4.22 -8.47
CA HIS A 55 -5.13 5.50 -8.16
C HIS A 55 -4.12 5.33 -7.02
N ALA A 56 -4.45 4.54 -5.98
CA ALA A 56 -3.54 4.29 -4.88
C ALA A 56 -2.26 3.59 -5.35
N VAL A 57 -2.38 2.60 -6.24
CA VAL A 57 -1.20 1.93 -6.83
C VAL A 57 -0.33 2.93 -7.59
N GLU A 58 -0.96 3.80 -8.38
CA GLU A 58 -0.24 4.84 -9.13
C GLU A 58 0.45 5.83 -8.19
N GLN A 59 -0.20 6.21 -7.10
CA GLN A 59 0.37 7.12 -6.12
C GLN A 59 1.54 6.50 -5.36
N ALA A 60 1.48 5.21 -5.07
CA ALA A 60 2.62 4.50 -4.46
C ALA A 60 3.86 4.60 -5.36
N ARG A 61 3.69 4.40 -6.65
CA ARG A 61 4.77 4.52 -7.62
C ARG A 61 5.27 5.95 -7.76
N ALA A 62 4.35 6.91 -7.79
CA ALA A 62 4.70 8.33 -7.88
C ALA A 62 5.50 8.79 -6.66
N TRP A 63 5.12 8.34 -5.47
CA TRP A 63 5.89 8.63 -4.27
C TRP A 63 7.30 8.03 -4.36
N ALA A 64 7.41 6.80 -4.82
CA ALA A 64 8.72 6.13 -4.96
C ALA A 64 9.64 6.89 -5.93
N ARG A 65 9.06 7.57 -6.93
CA ARG A 65 9.83 8.40 -7.88
C ARG A 65 10.08 9.81 -7.36
N GLY A 66 9.60 10.15 -6.18
CA GLY A 66 9.76 11.50 -5.63
C GLY A 66 8.82 12.55 -6.23
N GLU A 67 7.75 12.12 -6.88
CA GLU A 67 6.83 13.03 -7.59
C GLU A 67 5.71 13.58 -6.72
N ILE A 68 5.40 12.90 -5.64
CA ILE A 68 4.37 13.33 -4.69
C ILE A 68 4.86 13.21 -3.25
N THR A 69 4.15 13.87 -2.33
CA THR A 69 4.49 13.81 -0.92
C THR A 69 3.95 12.54 -0.26
N MET A 70 4.50 12.21 0.90
CA MET A 70 3.99 11.11 1.74
C MET A 70 2.51 11.33 2.08
N SER A 71 2.12 12.57 2.38
CA SER A 71 0.73 12.89 2.71
C SER A 71 -0.23 12.62 1.55
N GLN A 72 0.18 12.92 0.32
CA GLN A 72 -0.64 12.64 -0.86
C GLN A 72 -0.83 11.14 -1.05
N SER A 73 0.23 10.35 -0.89
CA SER A 73 0.16 8.90 -0.99
C SER A 73 -0.71 8.31 0.11
N ARG A 74 -0.58 8.81 1.33
CA ARG A 74 -1.38 8.38 2.48
C ARG A 74 -2.87 8.66 2.27
N THR A 75 -3.21 9.82 1.70
CA THR A 75 -4.61 10.16 1.38
C THR A 75 -5.18 9.16 0.38
N ALA A 76 -4.44 8.83 -0.68
CA ALA A 76 -4.86 7.85 -1.66
C ALA A 76 -5.06 6.47 -1.02
N ALA A 77 -4.22 6.10 -0.04
CA ALA A 77 -4.36 4.85 0.70
C ALA A 77 -5.72 4.79 1.42
N GLY A 78 -6.10 5.87 2.10
CA GLY A 78 -7.39 5.95 2.79
C GLY A 78 -8.57 5.80 1.84
N HIS A 79 -8.51 6.43 0.67
CA HIS A 79 -9.56 6.33 -0.34
C HIS A 79 -9.70 4.90 -0.86
N ALA A 80 -8.58 4.22 -1.14
CA ALA A 80 -8.62 2.83 -1.61
C ALA A 80 -9.21 1.89 -0.56
N MET A 81 -8.85 2.07 0.69
CA MET A 81 -9.41 1.28 1.79
C MET A 81 -10.90 1.54 1.96
N GLY A 82 -11.35 2.79 1.76
CA GLY A 82 -12.77 3.14 1.74
C GLY A 82 -13.54 2.44 0.64
N ALA A 83 -12.90 2.19 -0.51
CA ALA A 83 -13.52 1.47 -1.62
C ALA A 83 -13.85 0.01 -1.27
N ALA A 84 -13.18 -0.55 -0.28
CA ALA A 84 -13.41 -1.94 0.16
C ALA A 84 -14.65 -2.09 1.03
N ARG A 85 -15.22 -0.99 1.50
CA ARG A 85 -16.19 -0.98 2.59
C ARG A 85 -17.42 -1.85 2.36
N ASP A 86 -17.93 -1.88 1.14
CA ASP A 86 -19.14 -2.62 0.79
C ASP A 86 -18.85 -3.98 0.13
N LEU A 87 -17.59 -4.42 0.18
CA LEU A 87 -17.14 -5.62 -0.51
C LEU A 87 -16.72 -6.69 0.49
N SER A 88 -16.64 -7.92 0.00
CA SER A 88 -16.12 -9.06 0.74
C SER A 88 -15.24 -9.91 -0.18
N GLY A 89 -14.48 -10.84 0.43
CA GLY A 89 -13.66 -11.78 -0.32
C GLY A 89 -12.52 -11.11 -1.10
N ALA A 90 -12.21 -11.65 -2.26
CA ALA A 90 -11.05 -11.24 -3.06
C ALA A 90 -11.08 -9.79 -3.48
N ALA A 91 -12.25 -9.26 -3.86
CA ALA A 91 -12.38 -7.86 -4.27
C ALA A 91 -12.04 -6.91 -3.12
N ARG A 92 -12.50 -7.23 -1.91
CA ARG A 92 -12.18 -6.44 -0.72
C ARG A 92 -10.68 -6.45 -0.43
N HIS A 93 -10.06 -7.63 -0.48
CA HIS A 93 -8.63 -7.77 -0.23
C HIS A 93 -7.79 -7.05 -1.28
N ALA A 94 -8.23 -7.06 -2.54
CA ALA A 94 -7.54 -6.34 -3.61
C ALA A 94 -7.54 -4.83 -3.37
N ALA A 95 -8.66 -4.26 -2.93
CA ALA A 95 -8.74 -2.84 -2.59
C ALA A 95 -7.84 -2.50 -1.39
N TYR A 96 -7.82 -3.35 -0.36
CA TYR A 96 -6.92 -3.17 0.77
C TYR A 96 -5.45 -3.27 0.36
N ALA A 97 -5.10 -4.21 -0.51
CA ALA A 97 -3.72 -4.34 -0.99
C ALA A 97 -3.26 -3.05 -1.68
N ALA A 98 -4.11 -2.45 -2.50
CA ALA A 98 -3.82 -1.18 -3.15
C ALA A 98 -3.62 -0.06 -2.12
N GLY A 99 -4.48 0.02 -1.11
CA GLY A 99 -4.35 0.98 -0.03
C GLY A 99 -3.07 0.78 0.77
N GLN A 100 -2.73 -0.46 1.10
CA GLN A 100 -1.49 -0.77 1.83
C GLN A 100 -0.26 -0.36 1.02
N ALA A 101 -0.28 -0.55 -0.29
CA ALA A 101 0.84 -0.13 -1.15
C ALA A 101 1.08 1.37 -1.03
N ALA A 102 0.04 2.19 -1.12
CA ALA A 102 0.16 3.63 -0.99
C ALA A 102 0.56 4.05 0.44
N ALA A 103 0.16 3.28 1.44
CA ALA A 103 0.50 3.54 2.85
C ALA A 103 1.96 3.25 3.18
N VAL A 104 2.69 2.51 2.34
CA VAL A 104 4.13 2.25 2.54
C VAL A 104 4.92 3.55 2.65
N ALA A 105 4.51 4.61 1.93
CA ALA A 105 5.15 5.92 2.02
C ALA A 105 5.16 6.45 3.46
N HIS A 106 4.12 6.13 4.24
CA HIS A 106 3.98 6.55 5.62
C HIS A 106 4.68 5.60 6.59
N VAL A 107 4.44 4.30 6.44
CA VAL A 107 5.00 3.27 7.34
C VAL A 107 5.38 2.04 6.52
N ALA A 108 6.68 1.76 6.42
CA ALA A 108 7.17 0.61 5.66
C ALA A 108 6.59 -0.72 6.18
N ALA A 109 6.16 -0.79 7.44
CA ALA A 109 5.54 -1.98 8.00
C ALA A 109 4.22 -2.36 7.28
N HIS A 110 3.59 -1.42 6.53
CA HIS A 110 2.41 -1.73 5.72
C HIS A 110 2.76 -2.71 4.60
N GLU A 111 3.99 -2.68 4.10
CA GLU A 111 4.46 -3.65 3.13
C GLU A 111 4.43 -5.06 3.72
N ALA A 112 4.92 -5.25 4.96
CA ALA A 112 4.88 -6.54 5.63
C ALA A 112 3.44 -7.02 5.86
N ALA A 113 2.54 -6.11 6.22
CA ALA A 113 1.12 -6.43 6.39
C ALA A 113 0.50 -6.87 5.06
N GLN A 114 0.87 -6.22 3.97
CA GLN A 114 0.41 -6.59 2.63
C GLN A 114 0.89 -7.99 2.25
N SER A 115 2.13 -8.33 2.55
CA SER A 115 2.67 -9.66 2.29
C SER A 115 1.84 -10.74 2.97
N ALA A 116 1.40 -10.50 4.19
CA ALA A 116 0.56 -11.42 4.94
C ALA A 116 -0.85 -11.53 4.37
N ARG A 117 -1.35 -10.48 3.72
CA ARG A 117 -2.70 -10.42 3.16
C ARG A 117 -2.85 -11.05 1.78
N ARG A 118 -1.75 -11.27 1.06
CA ARG A 118 -1.81 -11.77 -0.32
C ARG A 118 -2.43 -13.15 -0.45
N TRP A 119 -2.39 -13.90 0.60
CA TRP A 119 -2.88 -15.28 0.64
C TRP A 119 -4.04 -15.39 1.57
#